data_6e7afc27be522195e4ff8342c2c4f1b3
#
_entry.id   6e7afc27be522195e4ff8342c2c4f1b3
#
_cell.length_a   1.000
_cell.length_b   1.000
_cell.length_c   1.000
_cell.angle_alpha   90.00
_cell.angle_beta   90.00
_cell.angle_gamma   90.00
#
_symmetry.space_group_name_H-M   'P 1'
#
loop_
_entity.id
_entity.type
_entity.pdbx_description
1 polymer ?
#
loop_
_entity_poly.entity_id
_entity_poly.type
_entity_poly.pdbx_seq_one_letter_code
_entity_poly.pdbx_strand_id
1 'polypeptide(L)'
;MLDTLRDITIEPGHLSLPEEPQADYERVRRIIAFISERWRDQPSLEAIADHVGLSTTHVHHLFRRWAGLSPKAFLQAITLDNAKALLAASASVLETAYEVGLSGPARLHDLFVTHEAMTPGDYKAGGASLTMRYGFHPSPFGEAILVATDRGLAGLGFVDDGDRQAALNDMTRRWPKALYVEDEAATAPLARRIFDPAQWQAEQPLRVVLIGTDFEVRVWQTLLRIPRNRATTYSDIARHIGKPAACRAVGAAVGKNPVSFVVPCHRVLGRSGALTGYHWGLTRKQAILGWEAGRSLSAEVS
;
A
#
# COMPACT_ATOMS: atom_id res chain seq x y z
N MET A 1 32.20 5.68 -52.61
CA MET A 1 30.92 6.10 -53.17
C MET A 1 30.09 6.54 -51.98
N LEU A 2 30.10 7.84 -51.73
CA LEU A 2 29.30 8.57 -50.74
C LEU A 2 27.91 8.77 -51.30
N ASP A 3 26.91 8.75 -50.43
CA ASP A 3 25.63 9.42 -50.51
C ASP A 3 24.62 8.59 -49.71
N THR A 4 23.81 9.07 -48.81
CA THR A 4 23.17 10.37 -48.66
C THR A 4 22.60 10.43 -47.21
N LEU A 5 23.10 11.35 -46.40
CA LEU A 5 22.39 11.80 -45.19
C LEU A 5 21.24 12.70 -45.67
N ARG A 6 19.99 12.27 -45.40
CA ARG A 6 18.83 13.14 -45.55
C ARG A 6 18.60 13.88 -44.24
N ASP A 7 18.75 15.18 -44.28
CA ASP A 7 18.28 16.10 -43.25
C ASP A 7 16.78 15.92 -43.06
N ILE A 8 16.39 15.46 -41.87
CA ILE A 8 15.00 15.51 -41.40
C ILE A 8 14.87 16.78 -40.56
N THR A 9 14.39 17.82 -41.19
CA THR A 9 13.94 19.04 -40.47
C THR A 9 12.64 18.69 -39.73
N ILE A 10 12.72 18.58 -38.42
CA ILE A 10 11.52 18.44 -37.56
C ILE A 10 10.97 19.87 -37.36
N GLU A 11 9.91 20.20 -38.10
CA GLU A 11 9.10 21.37 -37.80
C GLU A 11 8.56 21.26 -36.38
N PRO A 12 8.56 22.33 -35.56
CA PRO A 12 7.93 22.33 -34.25
C PRO A 12 6.42 22.34 -34.45
N GLY A 13 5.85 21.15 -34.63
CA GLY A 13 4.41 20.96 -34.58
C GLY A 13 3.92 21.29 -33.18
N HIS A 14 3.12 22.31 -33.07
CA HIS A 14 2.27 22.58 -31.90
C HIS A 14 1.44 21.32 -31.64
N LEU A 15 1.89 20.49 -30.71
CA LEU A 15 1.06 19.47 -30.07
C LEU A 15 0.08 20.20 -29.16
N SER A 16 -0.99 20.73 -29.76
CA SER A 16 -2.20 21.06 -29.01
C SER A 16 -2.76 19.77 -28.47
N LEU A 17 -2.52 19.50 -27.20
CA LEU A 17 -3.27 18.46 -26.48
C LEU A 17 -4.76 18.77 -26.64
N PRO A 18 -5.63 17.77 -26.87
CA PRO A 18 -7.06 18.01 -26.92
C PRO A 18 -7.49 18.80 -25.68
N GLU A 19 -8.35 19.80 -25.82
CA GLU A 19 -8.79 20.69 -24.71
C GLU A 19 -9.45 19.92 -23.55
N GLU A 20 -10.03 18.74 -23.81
CA GLU A 20 -10.65 17.88 -22.79
C GLU A 20 -9.73 17.41 -21.65
N PRO A 21 -8.49 16.92 -21.88
CA PRO A 21 -7.63 16.50 -20.77
C PRO A 21 -7.24 17.65 -19.83
N GLN A 22 -7.07 18.85 -20.33
CA GLN A 22 -6.69 20.00 -19.50
C GLN A 22 -7.88 20.51 -18.67
N ALA A 23 -9.08 20.49 -19.22
CA ALA A 23 -10.32 20.82 -18.52
C ALA A 23 -10.63 19.79 -17.41
N ASP A 24 -10.40 18.52 -17.68
CA ASP A 24 -10.58 17.42 -16.73
C ASP A 24 -9.55 17.51 -15.58
N TYR A 25 -8.30 17.82 -15.88
CA TYR A 25 -7.29 18.06 -14.86
C TYR A 25 -7.69 19.18 -13.90
N GLU A 26 -8.15 20.33 -14.45
CA GLU A 26 -8.59 21.47 -13.65
C GLU A 26 -9.80 21.13 -12.77
N ARG A 27 -10.75 20.35 -13.29
CA ARG A 27 -11.89 19.87 -12.51
C ARG A 27 -11.44 18.98 -11.35
N VAL A 28 -10.54 18.02 -11.60
CA VAL A 28 -9.97 17.13 -10.57
C VAL A 28 -9.18 17.95 -9.53
N ARG A 29 -8.38 18.91 -9.96
CA ARG A 29 -7.65 19.80 -9.07
C ARG A 29 -8.59 20.57 -8.14
N ARG A 30 -9.70 21.10 -8.65
CA ARG A 30 -10.72 21.80 -7.87
C ARG A 30 -11.42 20.85 -6.89
N ILE A 31 -11.73 19.62 -7.29
CA ILE A 31 -12.28 18.60 -6.38
C ILE A 31 -11.32 18.30 -5.23
N ILE A 32 -10.03 18.08 -5.53
CA ILE A 32 -9.00 17.83 -4.53
C ILE A 32 -8.89 19.02 -3.56
N ALA A 33 -8.82 20.26 -4.06
CA ALA A 33 -8.74 21.46 -3.25
C ALA A 33 -9.96 21.58 -2.33
N PHE A 34 -11.18 21.45 -2.87
CA PHE A 34 -12.42 21.53 -2.11
C PHE A 34 -12.49 20.49 -0.99
N ILE A 35 -12.14 19.23 -1.26
CA ILE A 35 -12.11 18.20 -0.23
C ILE A 35 -11.02 18.51 0.81
N SER A 36 -9.83 18.91 0.38
CA SER A 36 -8.70 19.20 1.28
C SER A 36 -8.91 20.41 2.18
N GLU A 37 -9.69 21.39 1.75
CA GLU A 37 -10.04 22.57 2.54
C GLU A 37 -11.20 22.28 3.50
N ARG A 38 -12.17 21.46 3.09
CA ARG A 38 -13.42 21.20 3.80
C ARG A 38 -13.56 19.78 4.37
N TRP A 39 -12.46 19.06 4.51
CA TRP A 39 -12.51 17.67 4.96
C TRP A 39 -13.17 17.50 6.34
N ARG A 40 -13.08 18.51 7.22
CA ARG A 40 -13.77 18.48 8.53
C ARG A 40 -15.28 18.57 8.40
N ASP A 41 -15.78 19.22 7.37
CA ASP A 41 -17.23 19.33 7.10
C ASP A 41 -17.80 18.02 6.53
N GLN A 42 -16.96 17.03 6.25
CA GLN A 42 -17.32 15.74 5.65
C GLN A 42 -18.23 15.89 4.41
N PRO A 43 -17.79 16.66 3.38
CA PRO A 43 -18.64 16.99 2.24
C PRO A 43 -19.17 15.75 1.53
N SER A 44 -20.47 15.78 1.22
CA SER A 44 -21.12 14.71 0.45
C SER A 44 -20.67 14.74 -1.01
N LEU A 45 -20.92 13.64 -1.74
CA LEU A 45 -20.61 13.57 -3.18
C LEU A 45 -21.40 14.61 -3.96
N GLU A 46 -22.62 14.92 -3.54
CA GLU A 46 -23.49 15.96 -4.11
C GLU A 46 -22.85 17.33 -3.92
N ALA A 47 -22.41 17.68 -2.72
CA ALA A 47 -21.73 18.95 -2.44
C ALA A 47 -20.44 19.13 -3.27
N ILE A 48 -19.69 18.04 -3.48
CA ILE A 48 -18.50 18.04 -4.34
C ILE A 48 -18.91 18.26 -5.80
N ALA A 49 -19.96 17.60 -6.26
CA ALA A 49 -20.46 17.69 -7.62
C ALA A 49 -20.97 19.11 -7.94
N ASP A 50 -21.75 19.69 -7.04
CA ASP A 50 -22.26 21.07 -7.14
C ASP A 50 -21.11 22.09 -7.21
N HIS A 51 -20.07 21.90 -6.38
CA HIS A 51 -18.91 22.81 -6.39
C HIS A 51 -18.19 22.89 -7.74
N VAL A 52 -18.16 21.79 -8.51
CA VAL A 52 -17.49 21.75 -9.81
C VAL A 52 -18.43 21.83 -10.99
N GLY A 53 -19.76 21.88 -10.75
CA GLY A 53 -20.79 21.98 -11.79
C GLY A 53 -20.94 20.69 -12.62
N LEU A 54 -20.80 19.52 -11.98
CA LEU A 54 -20.91 18.21 -12.63
C LEU A 54 -21.95 17.32 -11.92
N SER A 55 -22.42 16.28 -12.59
CA SER A 55 -23.20 15.23 -11.91
C SER A 55 -22.33 14.39 -10.98
N THR A 56 -22.92 13.80 -9.94
CA THR A 56 -22.23 12.91 -8.99
C THR A 56 -21.55 11.72 -9.68
N THR A 57 -22.22 11.14 -10.68
CA THR A 57 -21.69 10.05 -11.50
C THR A 57 -20.44 10.50 -12.27
N HIS A 58 -20.48 11.67 -12.88
CA HIS A 58 -19.35 12.21 -13.63
C HIS A 58 -18.16 12.52 -12.71
N VAL A 59 -18.40 13.16 -11.56
CA VAL A 59 -17.37 13.40 -10.53
C VAL A 59 -16.71 12.10 -10.09
N HIS A 60 -17.50 11.07 -9.80
CA HIS A 60 -16.98 9.78 -9.37
C HIS A 60 -16.08 9.13 -10.42
N HIS A 61 -16.53 9.08 -11.69
CA HIS A 61 -15.76 8.48 -12.78
C HIS A 61 -14.51 9.31 -13.12
N LEU A 62 -14.65 10.62 -13.22
CA LEU A 62 -13.55 11.53 -13.50
C LEU A 62 -12.46 11.45 -12.43
N PHE A 63 -12.84 11.57 -11.17
CA PHE A 63 -11.90 11.53 -10.05
C PHE A 63 -11.21 10.17 -9.95
N ARG A 64 -11.95 9.07 -10.12
CA ARG A 64 -11.38 7.71 -10.10
C ARG A 64 -10.39 7.48 -11.25
N ARG A 65 -10.68 7.98 -12.45
CA ARG A 65 -9.80 7.89 -13.61
C ARG A 65 -8.46 8.61 -13.36
N TRP A 66 -8.51 9.78 -12.73
CA TRP A 66 -7.33 10.62 -12.52
C TRP A 66 -6.59 10.35 -11.22
N ALA A 67 -7.30 10.15 -10.12
CA ALA A 67 -6.75 9.97 -8.78
C ALA A 67 -6.61 8.49 -8.37
N GLY A 68 -7.18 7.56 -9.14
CA GLY A 68 -7.12 6.12 -8.86
C GLY A 68 -8.04 5.65 -7.75
N LEU A 69 -8.78 6.56 -7.07
CA LEU A 69 -9.69 6.26 -5.96
C LEU A 69 -10.94 7.15 -6.05
N SER A 70 -11.98 6.82 -5.31
CA SER A 70 -13.19 7.64 -5.29
C SER A 70 -13.00 8.92 -4.45
N PRO A 71 -13.79 9.99 -4.68
CA PRO A 71 -13.77 11.18 -3.83
C PRO A 71 -13.99 10.87 -2.35
N LYS A 72 -14.90 9.94 -2.05
CA LYS A 72 -15.16 9.47 -0.68
C LYS A 72 -13.95 8.79 -0.05
N ALA A 73 -13.26 7.93 -0.79
CA ALA A 73 -12.06 7.26 -0.30
C ALA A 73 -10.92 8.27 -0.05
N PHE A 74 -10.82 9.32 -0.88
CA PHE A 74 -9.88 10.41 -0.68
C PHE A 74 -10.17 11.21 0.59
N LEU A 75 -11.43 11.57 0.82
CA LEU A 75 -11.88 12.24 2.04
C LEU A 75 -11.59 11.37 3.29
N GLN A 76 -11.90 10.07 3.23
CA GLN A 76 -11.63 9.13 4.32
C GLN A 76 -10.15 9.03 4.65
N ALA A 77 -9.27 9.04 3.64
CA ALA A 77 -7.82 9.02 3.85
C ALA A 77 -7.35 10.29 4.60
N ILE A 78 -7.80 11.48 4.19
CA ILE A 78 -7.47 12.73 4.88
C ILE A 78 -7.98 12.72 6.32
N THR A 79 -9.22 12.28 6.53
CA THR A 79 -9.84 12.19 7.85
C THR A 79 -9.05 11.26 8.78
N LEU A 80 -8.65 10.10 8.26
CA LEU A 80 -7.86 9.11 9.00
C LEU A 80 -6.47 9.64 9.37
N ASP A 81 -5.79 10.34 8.46
CA ASP A 81 -4.48 10.96 8.71
C ASP A 81 -4.52 11.92 9.88
N ASN A 82 -5.52 12.81 9.88
CA ASN A 82 -5.70 13.78 10.94
C ASN A 82 -6.11 13.11 12.26
N ALA A 83 -6.96 12.09 12.22
CA ALA A 83 -7.35 11.33 13.40
C ALA A 83 -6.14 10.63 14.05
N LYS A 84 -5.26 10.03 13.26
CA LYS A 84 -4.02 9.43 13.76
C LYS A 84 -3.12 10.44 14.45
N ALA A 85 -2.96 11.64 13.88
CA ALA A 85 -2.16 12.70 14.47
C ALA A 85 -2.70 13.12 15.84
N LEU A 86 -4.03 13.29 15.97
CA LEU A 86 -4.67 13.64 17.23
C LEU A 86 -4.54 12.53 18.29
N LEU A 87 -4.76 11.28 17.91
CA LEU A 87 -4.61 10.13 18.81
C LEU A 87 -3.17 9.96 19.28
N ALA A 88 -2.19 10.17 18.39
CA ALA A 88 -0.77 10.16 18.73
C ALA A 88 -0.39 11.29 19.70
N ALA A 89 -1.06 12.45 19.59
CA ALA A 89 -0.94 13.58 20.52
C ALA A 89 -1.75 13.40 21.81
N SER A 90 -2.23 12.18 22.10
CA SER A 90 -2.97 11.80 23.33
C SER A 90 -4.42 12.30 23.43
N ALA A 91 -5.03 12.82 22.37
CA ALA A 91 -6.45 13.12 22.35
C ALA A 91 -7.31 11.88 22.64
N SER A 92 -8.49 12.07 23.22
CA SER A 92 -9.42 10.96 23.44
C SER A 92 -10.04 10.50 22.12
N VAL A 93 -10.54 9.26 22.07
CA VAL A 93 -11.24 8.74 20.88
C VAL A 93 -12.50 9.55 20.58
N LEU A 94 -13.22 9.99 21.62
CA LEU A 94 -14.40 10.82 21.49
C LEU A 94 -14.07 12.20 20.90
N GLU A 95 -13.09 12.88 21.48
CA GLU A 95 -12.61 14.19 21.03
C GLU A 95 -12.09 14.10 19.60
N THR A 96 -11.25 13.11 19.30
CA THR A 96 -10.75 12.89 17.96
C THR A 96 -11.87 12.73 16.92
N ALA A 97 -12.94 11.98 17.24
CA ALA A 97 -14.05 11.80 16.32
C ALA A 97 -14.70 13.13 15.93
N TYR A 98 -14.95 14.02 16.88
CA TYR A 98 -15.55 15.31 16.61
C TYR A 98 -14.60 16.29 15.94
N GLU A 99 -13.33 16.32 16.34
CA GLU A 99 -12.30 17.19 15.73
C GLU A 99 -12.04 16.86 14.26
N VAL A 100 -12.23 15.61 13.85
CA VAL A 100 -12.11 15.21 12.44
C VAL A 100 -13.45 15.26 11.69
N GLY A 101 -14.49 15.87 12.26
CA GLY A 101 -15.77 16.08 11.60
C GLY A 101 -16.67 14.85 11.52
N LEU A 102 -16.38 13.79 12.28
CA LEU A 102 -17.23 12.61 12.31
C LEU A 102 -18.34 12.76 13.36
N SER A 103 -19.50 12.13 13.11
CA SER A 103 -20.67 12.22 13.98
C SER A 103 -20.52 11.51 15.33
N GLY A 104 -19.43 10.80 15.57
CA GLY A 104 -19.12 10.16 16.84
C GLY A 104 -18.08 9.05 16.74
N PRO A 105 -17.73 8.45 17.91
CA PRO A 105 -16.69 7.42 18.02
C PRO A 105 -16.93 6.18 17.16
N ALA A 106 -18.18 5.78 16.96
CA ALA A 106 -18.51 4.62 16.14
C ALA A 106 -18.04 4.82 14.67
N ARG A 107 -18.20 6.03 14.14
CA ARG A 107 -17.73 6.35 12.78
C ARG A 107 -16.22 6.39 12.68
N LEU A 108 -15.54 6.87 13.72
CA LEU A 108 -14.10 6.82 13.81
C LEU A 108 -13.61 5.37 13.91
N HIS A 109 -14.28 4.55 14.70
CA HIS A 109 -14.01 3.12 14.81
C HIS A 109 -14.15 2.43 13.44
N ASP A 110 -15.27 2.64 12.72
CA ASP A 110 -15.48 2.07 11.38
C ASP A 110 -14.38 2.49 10.40
N LEU A 111 -13.97 3.76 10.44
CA LEU A 111 -12.92 4.28 9.58
C LEU A 111 -11.57 3.58 9.86
N PHE A 112 -11.19 3.45 11.13
CA PHE A 112 -9.95 2.76 11.50
C PHE A 112 -10.01 1.27 11.16
N VAL A 113 -11.08 0.58 11.48
CA VAL A 113 -11.23 -0.86 11.20
C VAL A 113 -11.19 -1.14 9.70
N THR A 114 -11.77 -0.26 8.88
CA THR A 114 -11.79 -0.43 7.43
C THR A 114 -10.43 -0.21 6.78
N HIS A 115 -9.66 0.77 7.28
CA HIS A 115 -8.41 1.20 6.64
C HIS A 115 -7.15 0.68 7.32
N GLU A 116 -7.18 0.55 8.67
CA GLU A 116 -6.02 0.15 9.47
C GLU A 116 -6.14 -1.27 10.05
N ALA A 117 -7.29 -1.92 9.89
CA ALA A 117 -7.61 -3.21 10.49
C ALA A 117 -7.43 -3.24 12.03
N MET A 118 -7.57 -2.10 12.69
CA MET A 118 -7.52 -1.95 14.15
C MET A 118 -8.48 -0.87 14.60
N THR A 119 -8.70 -0.78 15.92
CA THR A 119 -9.52 0.28 16.49
C THR A 119 -8.70 1.55 16.77
N PRO A 120 -9.33 2.75 16.86
CA PRO A 120 -8.64 3.96 17.30
C PRO A 120 -8.00 3.82 18.68
N GLY A 121 -8.64 3.04 19.58
CA GLY A 121 -8.10 2.71 20.90
C GLY A 121 -6.84 1.87 20.82
N ASP A 122 -6.82 0.85 19.97
CA ASP A 122 -5.64 -0.02 19.73
C ASP A 122 -4.48 0.81 19.18
N TYR A 123 -4.76 1.69 18.23
CA TYR A 123 -3.77 2.59 17.67
C TYR A 123 -3.14 3.49 18.73
N LYS A 124 -3.99 4.17 19.53
CA LYS A 124 -3.56 5.03 20.63
C LYS A 124 -2.76 4.27 21.68
N ALA A 125 -3.17 3.05 21.99
CA ALA A 125 -2.51 2.19 22.98
C ALA A 125 -1.21 1.54 22.45
N GLY A 126 -0.81 1.79 21.19
CA GLY A 126 0.38 1.18 20.59
C GLY A 126 0.25 -0.34 20.46
N GLY A 127 -0.97 -0.83 20.26
CA GLY A 127 -1.28 -2.25 20.11
C GLY A 127 -1.47 -3.03 21.41
N ALA A 128 -1.57 -2.39 22.57
CA ALA A 128 -1.67 -3.07 23.87
C ALA A 128 -2.87 -4.03 24.01
N SER A 129 -3.92 -3.85 23.19
CA SER A 129 -5.09 -4.73 23.12
C SER A 129 -5.03 -5.75 21.99
N LEU A 130 -3.99 -5.73 21.17
CA LEU A 130 -3.85 -6.65 20.04
C LEU A 130 -3.21 -7.96 20.50
N THR A 131 -3.85 -9.07 20.18
CA THR A 131 -3.22 -10.39 20.23
C THR A 131 -2.80 -10.76 18.81
N MET A 132 -1.51 -10.98 18.61
CA MET A 132 -0.91 -11.40 17.36
C MET A 132 -0.39 -12.82 17.49
N ARG A 133 -0.91 -13.73 16.66
CA ARG A 133 -0.43 -15.11 16.60
C ARG A 133 0.71 -15.18 15.61
N TYR A 134 1.78 -15.85 15.95
CA TYR A 134 2.89 -16.08 15.04
C TYR A 134 3.29 -17.56 14.97
N GLY A 135 3.94 -17.92 13.87
CA GLY A 135 4.49 -19.26 13.68
C GLY A 135 5.57 -19.26 12.60
N PHE A 136 6.42 -20.27 12.66
CA PHE A 136 7.50 -20.48 11.72
C PHE A 136 7.14 -21.60 10.77
N HIS A 137 7.32 -21.38 9.46
CA HIS A 137 6.90 -22.32 8.44
C HIS A 137 7.95 -22.44 7.33
N PRO A 138 8.13 -23.64 6.76
CA PRO A 138 8.97 -23.79 5.58
C PRO A 138 8.39 -22.99 4.40
N SER A 139 9.28 -22.41 3.61
CA SER A 139 8.94 -21.71 2.36
C SER A 139 9.95 -22.05 1.27
N PRO A 140 9.64 -21.75 -0.01
CA PRO A 140 10.61 -21.91 -1.10
C PRO A 140 11.87 -21.05 -0.96
N PHE A 141 11.88 -20.11 0.00
CA PHE A 141 12.95 -19.12 0.20
C PHE A 141 13.62 -19.25 1.58
N GLY A 142 13.50 -20.38 2.22
CA GLY A 142 13.94 -20.65 3.59
C GLY A 142 12.79 -20.60 4.59
N GLU A 143 13.10 -20.67 5.87
CA GLU A 143 12.09 -20.60 6.91
C GLU A 143 11.48 -19.19 6.98
N ALA A 144 10.16 -19.12 7.06
CA ALA A 144 9.41 -17.88 7.14
C ALA A 144 8.70 -17.74 8.49
N ILE A 145 8.68 -16.53 9.04
CA ILE A 145 7.80 -16.17 10.16
C ILE A 145 6.55 -15.49 9.61
N LEU A 146 5.39 -15.97 10.04
CA LEU A 146 4.10 -15.34 9.76
C LEU A 146 3.52 -14.77 11.06
N VAL A 147 2.99 -13.58 10.98
CA VAL A 147 2.25 -12.92 12.07
C VAL A 147 0.85 -12.61 11.59
N ALA A 148 -0.14 -13.04 12.34
CA ALA A 148 -1.55 -12.89 12.02
C ALA A 148 -2.33 -12.27 13.18
N THR A 149 -3.36 -11.49 12.83
CA THR A 149 -4.41 -11.05 13.74
C THR A 149 -5.70 -11.83 13.41
N ASP A 150 -6.76 -11.63 14.16
CA ASP A 150 -8.12 -12.10 13.85
C ASP A 150 -8.64 -11.58 12.48
N ARG A 151 -8.03 -10.54 11.94
CA ARG A 151 -8.41 -9.88 10.69
C ARG A 151 -7.61 -10.30 9.47
N GLY A 152 -6.47 -10.95 9.67
CA GLY A 152 -5.64 -11.44 8.57
C GLY A 152 -4.13 -11.39 8.84
N LEU A 153 -3.35 -11.58 7.78
CA LEU A 153 -1.90 -11.57 7.81
C LEU A 153 -1.38 -10.13 8.06
N ALA A 154 -0.66 -9.93 9.15
CA ALA A 154 -0.09 -8.64 9.56
C ALA A 154 1.43 -8.57 9.40
N GLY A 155 2.10 -9.73 9.32
CA GLY A 155 3.54 -9.82 9.12
C GLY A 155 3.94 -11.08 8.35
N LEU A 156 4.95 -10.95 7.51
CA LEU A 156 5.67 -12.04 6.88
C LEU A 156 7.12 -11.63 6.70
N GLY A 157 8.00 -12.39 7.29
CA GLY A 157 9.44 -12.24 7.22
C GLY A 157 10.13 -13.57 7.02
N PHE A 158 11.45 -13.57 7.10
CA PHE A 158 12.25 -14.77 6.95
C PHE A 158 13.24 -14.91 8.07
N VAL A 159 13.64 -16.15 8.34
CA VAL A 159 14.68 -16.45 9.31
C VAL A 159 16.02 -16.49 8.57
N ASP A 160 16.99 -15.78 9.07
CA ASP A 160 18.38 -15.83 8.59
C ASP A 160 19.23 -16.58 9.61
N ASP A 161 20.13 -17.43 9.12
CA ASP A 161 21.07 -18.22 9.92
C ASP A 161 20.45 -19.03 11.09
N GLY A 162 19.15 -19.37 10.97
CA GLY A 162 18.42 -20.08 12.00
C GLY A 162 18.01 -19.23 13.21
N ASP A 163 18.24 -17.92 13.19
CA ASP A 163 17.90 -17.01 14.30
C ASP A 163 16.41 -16.59 14.24
N ARG A 164 15.54 -17.50 14.71
CA ARG A 164 14.10 -17.24 14.86
C ARG A 164 13.80 -16.04 15.77
N GLN A 165 14.61 -15.84 16.81
CA GLN A 165 14.40 -14.75 17.75
C GLN A 165 14.65 -13.38 17.09
N ALA A 166 15.69 -13.26 16.27
CA ALA A 166 15.93 -12.03 15.50
C ALA A 166 14.78 -11.72 14.56
N ALA A 167 14.24 -12.73 13.85
CA ALA A 167 13.09 -12.58 12.97
C ALA A 167 11.83 -12.15 13.74
N LEU A 168 11.57 -12.75 14.90
CA LEU A 168 10.45 -12.34 15.77
C LEU A 168 10.64 -10.91 16.28
N ASN A 169 11.83 -10.56 16.74
CA ASN A 169 12.15 -9.19 17.20
C ASN A 169 11.94 -8.14 16.10
N ASP A 170 12.24 -8.48 14.85
CA ASP A 170 11.98 -7.59 13.71
C ASP A 170 10.49 -7.35 13.50
N MET A 171 9.67 -8.41 13.57
CA MET A 171 8.21 -8.31 13.42
C MET A 171 7.56 -7.53 14.57
N THR A 172 8.04 -7.69 15.81
CA THR A 172 7.44 -7.10 17.01
C THR A 172 7.73 -5.60 17.17
N ARG A 173 8.76 -5.07 16.51
CA ARG A 173 9.15 -3.64 16.62
C ARG A 173 8.03 -2.64 16.34
N ARG A 174 7.08 -3.01 15.50
CA ARG A 174 6.00 -2.10 15.09
C ARG A 174 4.93 -1.94 16.16
N TRP A 175 4.66 -3.02 16.89
CA TRP A 175 3.65 -3.09 17.94
C TRP A 175 4.25 -3.67 19.21
N PRO A 176 5.17 -2.94 19.86
CA PRO A 176 5.94 -3.46 20.99
C PRO A 176 5.09 -3.73 22.23
N LYS A 177 3.85 -3.24 22.26
CA LYS A 177 2.89 -3.47 23.36
C LYS A 177 1.85 -4.54 23.03
N ALA A 178 1.83 -5.09 21.81
CA ALA A 178 0.94 -6.18 21.47
C ALA A 178 1.38 -7.48 22.15
N LEU A 179 0.41 -8.33 22.46
CA LEU A 179 0.67 -9.68 22.96
C LEU A 179 0.99 -10.58 21.76
N TYR A 180 2.19 -11.14 21.71
CA TYR A 180 2.57 -12.12 20.69
C TYR A 180 2.49 -13.53 21.26
N VAL A 181 1.69 -14.37 20.61
CA VAL A 181 1.47 -15.78 21.01
C VAL A 181 1.95 -16.68 19.89
N GLU A 182 2.83 -17.62 20.21
CA GLU A 182 3.25 -18.64 19.25
C GLU A 182 2.10 -19.60 18.99
N ASP A 183 1.68 -19.70 17.75
CA ASP A 183 0.56 -20.54 17.31
C ASP A 183 0.75 -20.92 15.84
N GLU A 184 1.60 -21.94 15.64
CA GLU A 184 1.86 -22.46 14.29
C GLU A 184 0.58 -23.04 13.65
N ALA A 185 -0.31 -23.62 14.44
CA ALA A 185 -1.56 -24.19 13.92
C ALA A 185 -2.47 -23.10 13.31
N ALA A 186 -2.55 -21.93 13.93
CA ALA A 186 -3.33 -20.82 13.43
C ALA A 186 -2.71 -20.18 12.20
N THR A 187 -1.37 -20.19 12.05
CA THR A 187 -0.67 -19.56 10.94
C THR A 187 -0.39 -20.50 9.77
N ALA A 188 -0.41 -21.83 9.98
CA ALA A 188 -0.16 -22.82 8.93
C ALA A 188 -1.09 -22.75 7.72
N PRO A 189 -2.41 -22.49 7.84
CA PRO A 189 -3.28 -22.27 6.68
C PRO A 189 -2.85 -21.08 5.82
N LEU A 190 -2.37 -20.00 6.45
CA LEU A 190 -1.87 -18.82 5.74
C LEU A 190 -0.57 -19.16 4.99
N ALA A 191 0.36 -19.88 5.64
CA ALA A 191 1.62 -20.29 5.02
C ALA A 191 1.38 -21.15 3.77
N ARG A 192 0.52 -22.18 3.86
CA ARG A 192 0.13 -22.99 2.69
C ARG A 192 -0.46 -22.13 1.59
N ARG A 193 -1.36 -21.22 1.94
CA ARG A 193 -2.03 -20.36 0.98
C ARG A 193 -1.10 -19.36 0.29
N ILE A 194 -0.03 -18.94 0.96
CA ILE A 194 0.97 -18.01 0.43
C ILE A 194 1.99 -18.73 -0.47
N PHE A 195 2.49 -19.87 -0.02
CA PHE A 195 3.64 -20.52 -0.64
C PHE A 195 3.29 -21.70 -1.54
N ASP A 196 2.08 -22.28 -1.40
CA ASP A 196 1.59 -23.33 -2.26
C ASP A 196 0.64 -22.76 -3.34
N PRO A 197 1.08 -22.71 -4.59
CA PRO A 197 0.27 -22.18 -5.70
C PRO A 197 -1.01 -22.98 -6.00
N ALA A 198 -1.04 -24.25 -5.64
CA ALA A 198 -2.23 -25.09 -5.77
C ALA A 198 -3.37 -24.61 -4.84
N GLN A 199 -3.04 -23.84 -3.81
CA GLN A 199 -4.00 -23.26 -2.87
C GLN A 199 -4.47 -21.84 -3.27
N TRP A 200 -4.03 -21.31 -4.41
CA TRP A 200 -4.42 -19.98 -4.85
C TRP A 200 -5.79 -19.99 -5.52
N GLN A 201 -6.78 -19.53 -4.79
CA GLN A 201 -8.17 -19.43 -5.24
C GLN A 201 -8.55 -17.95 -5.35
N ALA A 202 -9.03 -17.56 -6.53
CA ALA A 202 -9.43 -16.18 -6.80
C ALA A 202 -10.63 -15.75 -5.92
N GLU A 203 -11.51 -16.68 -5.61
CA GLU A 203 -12.73 -16.47 -4.84
C GLU A 203 -12.47 -16.26 -3.34
N GLN A 204 -11.27 -16.60 -2.88
CA GLN A 204 -10.87 -16.46 -1.49
C GLN A 204 -9.61 -15.59 -1.37
N PRO A 205 -9.72 -14.26 -1.50
CA PRO A 205 -8.57 -13.37 -1.41
C PRO A 205 -7.89 -13.45 -0.04
N LEU A 206 -6.55 -13.47 -0.02
CA LEU A 206 -5.78 -13.39 1.22
C LEU A 206 -6.02 -12.02 1.86
N ARG A 207 -6.51 -11.99 3.09
CA ARG A 207 -6.66 -10.75 3.84
C ARG A 207 -5.30 -10.34 4.42
N VAL A 208 -4.86 -9.15 4.05
CA VAL A 208 -3.60 -8.56 4.51
C VAL A 208 -3.90 -7.32 5.34
N VAL A 209 -3.29 -7.24 6.51
CA VAL A 209 -3.40 -6.12 7.44
C VAL A 209 -2.13 -5.28 7.29
N LEU A 210 -2.22 -4.13 6.64
CA LEU A 210 -1.08 -3.22 6.46
C LEU A 210 -1.06 -2.21 7.59
N ILE A 211 -0.04 -2.29 8.44
CA ILE A 211 0.13 -1.48 9.63
C ILE A 211 1.35 -0.57 9.44
N GLY A 212 1.12 0.72 9.26
CA GLY A 212 2.17 1.71 9.01
C GLY A 212 1.61 3.12 8.95
N THR A 213 2.48 4.10 8.68
CA THR A 213 2.04 5.47 8.37
C THR A 213 1.32 5.48 7.03
N ASP A 214 0.47 6.49 6.78
CA ASP A 214 -0.24 6.60 5.50
C ASP A 214 0.67 6.65 4.29
N PHE A 215 1.82 7.26 4.42
CA PHE A 215 2.80 7.27 3.36
C PHE A 215 3.31 5.84 3.09
N GLU A 216 3.62 5.08 4.13
CA GLU A 216 4.07 3.70 4.02
C GLU A 216 2.97 2.81 3.43
N VAL A 217 1.75 2.90 3.96
CA VAL A 217 0.59 2.14 3.46
C VAL A 217 0.32 2.46 1.99
N ARG A 218 0.36 3.74 1.59
CA ARG A 218 0.20 4.15 0.19
C ARG A 218 1.29 3.57 -0.72
N VAL A 219 2.53 3.54 -0.26
CA VAL A 219 3.63 2.88 -0.97
C VAL A 219 3.34 1.38 -1.10
N TRP A 220 2.97 0.69 -0.02
CA TRP A 220 2.70 -0.76 -0.03
C TRP A 220 1.48 -1.13 -0.89
N GLN A 221 0.41 -0.34 -0.87
CA GLN A 221 -0.72 -0.49 -1.78
C GLN A 221 -0.31 -0.35 -3.25
N THR A 222 0.64 0.55 -3.54
CA THR A 222 1.22 0.67 -4.88
C THR A 222 2.03 -0.56 -5.26
N LEU A 223 2.78 -1.15 -4.32
CA LEU A 223 3.48 -2.41 -4.56
C LEU A 223 2.53 -3.53 -4.93
N LEU A 224 1.40 -3.67 -4.26
CA LEU A 224 0.39 -4.71 -4.57
C LEU A 224 -0.17 -4.63 -5.99
N ARG A 225 -0.05 -3.47 -6.66
CA ARG A 225 -0.47 -3.29 -8.06
C ARG A 225 0.58 -3.71 -9.08
N ILE A 226 1.81 -4.01 -8.66
CA ILE A 226 2.87 -4.46 -9.58
C ILE A 226 2.57 -5.90 -9.98
N PRO A 227 2.32 -6.19 -11.28
CA PRO A 227 2.03 -7.54 -11.73
C PRO A 227 3.22 -8.48 -11.46
N ARG A 228 2.95 -9.78 -11.40
CA ARG A 228 4.01 -10.80 -11.39
C ARG A 228 4.87 -10.64 -12.64
N ASN A 229 6.15 -10.94 -12.53
CA ASN A 229 7.15 -10.82 -13.61
C ASN A 229 7.35 -9.39 -14.14
N ARG A 230 6.86 -8.39 -13.43
CA ARG A 230 7.13 -6.99 -13.70
C ARG A 230 7.91 -6.40 -12.53
N ALA A 231 8.90 -5.60 -12.88
CA ALA A 231 9.65 -4.81 -11.91
C ALA A 231 9.32 -3.32 -12.09
N THR A 232 9.54 -2.55 -11.06
CA THR A 232 9.41 -1.09 -11.07
C THR A 232 10.60 -0.46 -10.36
N THR A 233 10.72 0.86 -10.40
CA THR A 233 11.76 1.57 -9.68
C THR A 233 11.17 2.42 -8.55
N TYR A 234 12.01 2.77 -7.56
CA TYR A 234 11.60 3.71 -6.50
C TYR A 234 11.09 5.04 -7.06
N SER A 235 11.66 5.49 -8.18
CA SER A 235 11.24 6.72 -8.86
C SER A 235 9.87 6.59 -9.50
N ASP A 236 9.53 5.42 -10.05
CA ASP A 236 8.22 5.17 -10.65
C ASP A 236 7.14 5.15 -9.57
N ILE A 237 7.41 4.50 -8.43
CA ILE A 237 6.51 4.52 -7.28
C ILE A 237 6.32 5.96 -6.79
N ALA A 238 7.41 6.73 -6.62
CA ALA A 238 7.33 8.13 -6.18
C ALA A 238 6.47 8.98 -7.13
N ARG A 239 6.61 8.80 -8.44
CA ARG A 239 5.75 9.46 -9.43
C ARG A 239 4.30 9.00 -9.33
N HIS A 240 4.07 7.70 -9.19
CA HIS A 240 2.72 7.13 -9.09
C HIS A 240 1.94 7.66 -7.88
N ILE A 241 2.60 7.84 -6.72
CA ILE A 241 1.97 8.39 -5.52
C ILE A 241 1.91 9.94 -5.51
N GLY A 242 2.26 10.60 -6.63
CA GLY A 242 2.22 12.05 -6.78
C GLY A 242 3.32 12.80 -6.02
N LYS A 243 4.41 12.12 -5.63
CA LYS A 243 5.55 12.71 -4.88
C LYS A 243 6.89 12.40 -5.56
N PRO A 244 7.17 12.88 -6.78
CA PRO A 244 8.34 12.48 -7.57
C PRO A 244 9.69 12.76 -6.89
N ALA A 245 9.76 13.75 -6.00
CA ALA A 245 10.96 14.05 -5.23
C ALA A 245 11.18 13.12 -4.03
N ALA A 246 10.22 12.27 -3.67
CA ALA A 246 10.24 11.46 -2.46
C ALA A 246 10.92 10.08 -2.62
N CYS A 247 11.80 9.87 -3.61
CA CYS A 247 12.42 8.56 -3.88
C CYS A 247 13.11 7.93 -2.66
N ARG A 248 13.79 8.73 -1.83
CA ARG A 248 14.45 8.21 -0.61
C ARG A 248 13.42 7.75 0.42
N ALA A 249 12.35 8.53 0.62
CA ALA A 249 11.27 8.18 1.53
C ALA A 249 10.51 6.93 1.05
N VAL A 250 10.28 6.80 -0.27
CA VAL A 250 9.74 5.57 -0.89
C VAL A 250 10.66 4.40 -0.62
N GLY A 251 11.97 4.55 -0.79
CA GLY A 251 12.94 3.48 -0.49
C GLY A 251 12.88 3.03 0.97
N ALA A 252 12.79 3.99 1.92
CA ALA A 252 12.61 3.69 3.34
C ALA A 252 11.29 2.95 3.61
N ALA A 253 10.18 3.39 3.01
CA ALA A 253 8.88 2.74 3.15
C ALA A 253 8.86 1.31 2.57
N VAL A 254 9.47 1.11 1.39
CA VAL A 254 9.65 -0.22 0.78
C VAL A 254 10.45 -1.14 1.69
N GLY A 255 11.52 -0.64 2.31
CA GLY A 255 12.36 -1.40 3.26
C GLY A 255 11.63 -1.76 4.57
N LYS A 256 10.63 -0.98 4.95
CA LYS A 256 9.81 -1.21 6.15
C LYS A 256 8.57 -2.10 5.89
N ASN A 257 8.42 -2.67 4.71
CA ASN A 257 7.30 -3.56 4.40
C ASN A 257 7.18 -4.70 5.42
N PRO A 258 6.06 -4.80 6.17
CA PRO A 258 5.90 -5.85 7.18
C PRO A 258 5.53 -7.21 6.61
N VAL A 259 4.98 -7.26 5.40
CA VAL A 259 4.42 -8.46 4.78
C VAL A 259 5.18 -8.79 3.51
N SER A 260 6.45 -9.14 3.68
CA SER A 260 7.35 -9.48 2.57
C SER A 260 6.78 -10.58 1.67
N PHE A 261 7.18 -10.63 0.42
CA PHE A 261 6.68 -11.54 -0.60
C PHE A 261 5.24 -11.26 -1.04
N VAL A 262 4.26 -11.25 -0.12
CA VAL A 262 2.85 -10.93 -0.43
C VAL A 262 2.72 -9.48 -0.89
N VAL A 263 3.31 -8.54 -0.15
CA VAL A 263 3.52 -7.16 -0.64
C VAL A 263 4.87 -7.14 -1.37
N PRO A 264 4.89 -7.04 -2.71
CA PRO A 264 6.05 -7.43 -3.50
C PRO A 264 7.16 -6.37 -3.55
N CYS A 265 7.77 -6.04 -2.39
CA CYS A 265 8.91 -5.13 -2.32
C CYS A 265 10.15 -5.66 -3.05
N HIS A 266 10.24 -6.97 -3.27
CA HIS A 266 11.28 -7.59 -4.10
C HIS A 266 11.23 -7.16 -5.59
N ARG A 267 10.06 -6.71 -6.10
CA ARG A 267 9.89 -6.22 -7.48
C ARG A 267 10.37 -4.77 -7.67
N VAL A 268 10.87 -4.11 -6.62
CA VAL A 268 11.39 -2.75 -6.72
C VAL A 268 12.90 -2.79 -6.93
N LEU A 269 13.36 -2.20 -8.04
CA LEU A 269 14.75 -2.18 -8.46
C LEU A 269 15.33 -0.76 -8.39
N GLY A 270 16.64 -0.67 -8.40
CA GLY A 270 17.34 0.59 -8.63
C GLY A 270 17.07 1.16 -10.03
N ARG A 271 17.32 2.44 -10.24
CA ARG A 271 17.06 3.13 -11.51
C ARG A 271 17.80 2.50 -12.71
N SER A 272 18.96 1.91 -12.47
CA SER A 272 19.75 1.18 -13.49
C SER A 272 19.33 -0.28 -13.67
N GLY A 273 18.23 -0.73 -13.05
CA GLY A 273 17.86 -2.14 -12.96
C GLY A 273 18.64 -2.93 -11.90
N ALA A 274 19.51 -2.27 -11.15
CA ALA A 274 20.30 -2.93 -10.12
C ALA A 274 19.39 -3.50 -9.01
N LEU A 275 19.73 -4.69 -8.55
CA LEU A 275 19.12 -5.32 -7.39
C LEU A 275 19.64 -4.62 -6.12
N THR A 276 18.98 -3.56 -5.72
CA THR A 276 19.34 -2.80 -4.52
C THR A 276 18.32 -3.00 -3.42
N GLY A 277 18.81 -3.08 -2.18
CA GLY A 277 18.00 -3.06 -0.96
C GLY A 277 16.87 -4.09 -0.91
N TYR A 278 17.02 -5.06 -0.06
CA TYR A 278 15.93 -5.93 0.37
C TYR A 278 16.15 -6.27 1.83
N HIS A 279 15.14 -6.06 2.65
CA HIS A 279 15.24 -6.22 4.10
C HIS A 279 15.75 -7.61 4.50
N TRP A 280 15.31 -8.64 3.77
CA TRP A 280 15.63 -10.05 4.01
C TRP A 280 16.76 -10.59 3.10
N GLY A 281 17.68 -9.73 2.68
CA GLY A 281 18.87 -10.10 1.91
C GLY A 281 18.69 -10.15 0.39
N LEU A 282 19.72 -9.75 -0.34
CA LEU A 282 19.68 -9.69 -1.81
C LEU A 282 19.56 -11.05 -2.47
N THR A 283 20.20 -12.08 -1.91
CA THR A 283 20.10 -13.46 -2.42
C THR A 283 18.65 -13.95 -2.43
N ARG A 284 17.92 -13.67 -1.35
CA ARG A 284 16.49 -14.03 -1.26
C ARG A 284 15.64 -13.23 -2.27
N LYS A 285 15.95 -11.94 -2.45
CA LYS A 285 15.30 -11.13 -3.49
C LYS A 285 15.48 -11.74 -4.88
N GLN A 286 16.69 -12.17 -5.22
CA GLN A 286 16.99 -12.84 -6.48
C GLN A 286 16.25 -14.16 -6.62
N ALA A 287 16.21 -14.97 -5.56
CA ALA A 287 15.50 -16.25 -5.54
C ALA A 287 14.00 -16.07 -5.78
N ILE A 288 13.38 -15.07 -5.15
CA ILE A 288 11.96 -14.76 -5.33
C ILE A 288 11.67 -14.32 -6.77
N LEU A 289 12.47 -13.42 -7.34
CA LEU A 289 12.30 -12.95 -8.72
C LEU A 289 12.49 -14.09 -9.72
N GLY A 290 13.49 -14.96 -9.51
CA GLY A 290 13.74 -16.13 -10.34
C GLY A 290 12.59 -17.16 -10.25
N TRP A 291 12.07 -17.39 -9.06
CA TRP A 291 10.92 -18.28 -8.84
C TRP A 291 9.66 -17.77 -9.55
N GLU A 292 9.38 -16.45 -9.46
CA GLU A 292 8.26 -15.84 -10.18
C GLU A 292 8.41 -15.98 -11.70
N ALA A 293 9.60 -15.71 -12.26
CA ALA A 293 9.89 -15.80 -13.68
C ALA A 293 9.75 -17.23 -14.23
N GLY A 294 10.28 -18.22 -13.51
CA GLY A 294 10.20 -19.62 -13.92
C GLY A 294 8.77 -20.17 -14.00
N ARG A 295 7.89 -19.68 -13.14
CA ARG A 295 6.49 -20.12 -13.11
C ARG A 295 5.64 -19.54 -14.25
N SER A 296 5.96 -18.35 -14.74
CA SER A 296 5.24 -17.77 -15.88
C SER A 296 5.53 -18.54 -17.17
N LEU A 297 6.77 -19.00 -17.33
CA LEU A 297 7.13 -19.84 -18.47
C LEU A 297 6.37 -21.17 -18.46
N SER A 298 6.12 -21.74 -17.27
CA SER A 298 5.35 -22.99 -17.14
C SER A 298 3.84 -22.80 -17.40
N ALA A 299 3.29 -21.63 -17.12
CA ALA A 299 1.87 -21.33 -17.36
C ALA A 299 1.55 -20.97 -18.83
N GLU A 300 2.55 -20.54 -19.61
CA GLU A 300 2.39 -20.26 -21.05
C GLU A 300 2.53 -21.52 -21.92
N VAL A 301 3.01 -22.63 -21.36
CA VAL A 301 3.24 -23.92 -22.07
C VAL A 301 2.14 -24.93 -21.77
N SER A 302 1.20 -24.64 -20.87
CA SER A 302 0.05 -25.49 -20.47
C SER A 302 -1.23 -24.95 -21.06
#